data_9ed9b717d9eb6f263630c8a4df4722d1
#
_entry.id   9ed9b717d9eb6f263630c8a4df4722d1
#
_cell.length_a   1.000
_cell.length_b   1.000
_cell.length_c   1.000
_cell.angle_alpha   90.00
_cell.angle_beta   90.00
_cell.angle_gamma   90.00
#
_symmetry.space_group_name_H-M   'P 1'
#
loop_
_entity.id
_entity.type
_entity.pdbx_description
1 polymer ?
#
loop_
_entity_poly.entity_id
_entity_poly.type
_entity_poly.pdbx_seq_one_letter_code
_entity_poly.pdbx_strand_id
1 'polypeptide(L)'
;MKRADWDRLASEFESETCDITREESADTVARFVALAKIPKRNAVLADLGCGVGTFIARFGGKFARIHGVEFAPRIIARARARCGDGVDWLTMDIPRAAGRIGASAHLTVCMNVITQSGAAKRARMWESLAHVTRSHGFALVVVPSMESERMVIEAGGEQRWRKGGLVERDGIWQKHYERRELEELFASLGFRVTRTGRAHYPWSVEGLRETKARRGGRPWDWIALARKK
;
A
#
# COMPACT_ATOMS: atom_id res chain seq x y z
N MET A 1 4.87 7.49 12.80
CA MET A 1 3.75 7.31 13.75
C MET A 1 3.93 6.02 14.54
N LYS A 2 3.59 6.04 15.82
CA LYS A 2 3.60 4.88 16.73
C LYS A 2 2.21 4.22 16.70
N ARG A 3 2.10 2.99 17.26
CA ARG A 3 0.80 2.28 17.36
C ARG A 3 -0.29 3.14 18.00
N ALA A 4 0.01 3.82 19.10
CA ALA A 4 -0.94 4.66 19.81
C ALA A 4 -1.48 5.83 18.96
N ASP A 5 -0.71 6.32 18.01
CA ASP A 5 -1.14 7.39 17.12
C ASP A 5 -2.18 6.86 16.13
N TRP A 6 -1.97 5.67 15.58
CA TRP A 6 -2.92 4.99 14.71
C TRP A 6 -4.20 4.56 15.44
N ASP A 7 -4.08 4.08 16.69
CA ASP A 7 -5.25 3.75 17.50
C ASP A 7 -6.13 4.99 17.82
N ARG A 8 -5.53 6.18 17.97
CA ARG A 8 -6.28 7.44 18.11
C ARG A 8 -7.02 7.83 16.85
N LEU A 9 -6.38 7.63 15.69
CA LEU A 9 -6.95 7.95 14.38
C LEU A 9 -7.98 6.91 13.92
N ALA A 10 -8.19 5.83 14.64
CA ALA A 10 -9.05 4.74 14.20
C ALA A 10 -10.50 5.17 13.89
N SER A 11 -11.06 6.14 14.62
CA SER A 11 -12.41 6.67 14.37
C SER A 11 -12.50 7.51 13.09
N GLU A 12 -11.41 8.20 12.74
CA GLU A 12 -11.31 9.15 11.63
C GLU A 12 -10.45 8.63 10.49
N PHE A 13 -9.99 7.35 10.59
CA PHE A 13 -9.04 6.75 9.65
C PHE A 13 -9.40 6.96 8.19
N GLU A 14 -10.67 6.90 7.87
CA GLU A 14 -11.16 7.03 6.49
C GLU A 14 -11.17 8.47 5.98
N SER A 15 -11.28 9.46 6.88
CA SER A 15 -11.20 10.89 6.51
C SER A 15 -9.76 11.40 6.49
N GLU A 16 -8.90 10.84 7.36
CA GLU A 16 -7.50 11.26 7.53
C GLU A 16 -6.52 10.53 6.60
N THR A 17 -6.93 9.39 6.03
CA THR A 17 -6.05 8.57 5.20
C THR A 17 -6.55 8.54 3.76
N CYS A 18 -5.68 8.88 2.81
CA CYS A 18 -5.99 8.72 1.39
C CYS A 18 -6.19 7.24 1.06
N ASP A 19 -7.43 6.82 1.00
CA ASP A 19 -7.78 5.43 0.64
C ASP A 19 -7.83 5.30 -0.89
N ILE A 20 -6.74 4.81 -1.45
CA ILE A 20 -6.58 4.58 -2.89
C ILE A 20 -7.51 3.49 -3.45
N THR A 21 -8.26 2.77 -2.62
CA THR A 21 -9.30 1.85 -3.07
C THR A 21 -10.63 2.55 -3.27
N ARG A 22 -10.74 3.83 -2.93
CA ARG A 22 -11.93 4.67 -3.12
C ARG A 22 -11.83 5.51 -4.39
N GLU A 23 -12.98 5.89 -4.91
CA GLU A 23 -13.18 6.86 -6.00
C GLU A 23 -12.24 6.68 -7.21
N GLU A 24 -11.44 7.69 -7.50
CA GLU A 24 -10.68 7.83 -8.74
C GLU A 24 -9.58 6.77 -8.94
N SER A 25 -9.00 6.27 -7.85
CA SER A 25 -7.97 5.23 -7.88
C SER A 25 -8.53 3.82 -7.93
N ALA A 26 -9.78 3.65 -7.55
CA ALA A 26 -10.45 2.36 -7.41
C ALA A 26 -10.43 1.53 -8.70
N ASP A 27 -10.68 2.16 -9.85
CA ASP A 27 -10.66 1.48 -11.15
C ASP A 27 -9.24 1.07 -11.56
N THR A 28 -8.25 1.89 -11.19
CA THR A 28 -6.84 1.54 -11.42
C THR A 28 -6.47 0.32 -10.60
N VAL A 29 -6.79 0.29 -9.30
CA VAL A 29 -6.55 -0.87 -8.44
C VAL A 29 -7.27 -2.12 -8.97
N ALA A 30 -8.53 -2.01 -9.36
CA ALA A 30 -9.31 -3.12 -9.91
C ALA A 30 -8.66 -3.72 -11.18
N ARG A 31 -8.17 -2.87 -12.10
CA ARG A 31 -7.42 -3.31 -13.29
C ARG A 31 -6.15 -4.08 -12.92
N PHE A 32 -5.39 -3.60 -11.93
CA PHE A 32 -4.17 -4.27 -11.48
C PHE A 32 -4.46 -5.62 -10.81
N VAL A 33 -5.52 -5.71 -10.00
CA VAL A 33 -6.00 -6.98 -9.43
C VAL A 33 -6.39 -7.98 -10.53
N ALA A 34 -7.06 -7.53 -11.59
CA ALA A 34 -7.42 -8.38 -12.73
C ALA A 34 -6.20 -8.93 -13.47
N LEU A 35 -5.13 -8.12 -13.60
CA LEU A 35 -3.87 -8.54 -14.24
C LEU A 35 -3.12 -9.63 -13.44
N ALA A 36 -3.34 -9.76 -12.14
CA ALA A 36 -2.71 -10.77 -11.30
C ALA A 36 -3.17 -12.21 -11.63
N LYS A 37 -4.22 -12.37 -12.45
CA LYS A 37 -4.74 -13.69 -12.90
C LYS A 37 -4.90 -14.67 -11.74
N ILE A 38 -5.59 -14.23 -10.69
CA ILE A 38 -5.85 -15.02 -9.48
C ILE A 38 -6.57 -16.33 -9.85
N PRO A 39 -6.14 -17.50 -9.34
CA PRO A 39 -6.82 -18.75 -9.63
C PRO A 39 -8.24 -18.71 -9.05
N LYS A 40 -9.20 -19.34 -9.76
CA LYS A 40 -10.62 -19.36 -9.36
C LYS A 40 -10.88 -20.18 -8.09
N ARG A 41 -9.98 -21.11 -7.74
CA ARG A 41 -10.11 -21.99 -6.57
C ARG A 41 -8.86 -21.90 -5.71
N ASN A 42 -9.04 -22.05 -4.41
CA ASN A 42 -7.97 -22.11 -3.40
C ASN A 42 -7.01 -20.91 -3.41
N ALA A 43 -7.42 -19.77 -3.95
CA ALA A 43 -6.63 -18.55 -3.93
C ALA A 43 -6.46 -18.03 -2.50
N VAL A 44 -5.26 -17.55 -2.19
CA VAL A 44 -4.91 -16.97 -0.89
C VAL A 44 -4.52 -15.51 -1.10
N LEU A 45 -5.13 -14.62 -0.32
CA LEU A 45 -4.77 -13.21 -0.20
C LEU A 45 -4.01 -12.98 1.10
N ALA A 46 -2.95 -12.18 1.05
CA ALA A 46 -2.37 -11.54 2.23
C ALA A 46 -2.39 -10.03 2.04
N ASP A 47 -3.11 -9.33 2.89
CA ASP A 47 -3.19 -7.86 2.91
C ASP A 47 -2.34 -7.33 4.08
N LEU A 48 -1.16 -6.81 3.75
CA LEU A 48 -0.14 -6.38 4.71
C LEU A 48 -0.29 -4.88 5.01
N GLY A 49 -0.80 -4.57 6.18
CA GLY A 49 -1.24 -3.23 6.55
C GLY A 49 -2.66 -2.97 6.02
N CYS A 50 -3.57 -3.90 6.30
CA CYS A 50 -4.92 -3.89 5.74
C CYS A 50 -5.80 -2.71 6.19
N GLY A 51 -5.33 -1.91 7.15
CA GLY A 51 -6.08 -0.79 7.69
C GLY A 51 -7.47 -1.23 8.15
N VAL A 52 -8.49 -0.49 7.77
CA VAL A 52 -9.90 -0.79 8.08
C VAL A 52 -10.53 -1.82 7.11
N GLY A 53 -9.73 -2.55 6.34
CA GLY A 53 -10.18 -3.67 5.53
C GLY A 53 -10.82 -3.28 4.19
N THR A 54 -10.60 -2.09 3.67
CA THR A 54 -11.25 -1.61 2.43
C THR A 54 -10.92 -2.49 1.22
N PHE A 55 -9.65 -2.89 1.05
CA PHE A 55 -9.25 -3.80 -0.02
C PHE A 55 -9.93 -5.17 0.11
N ILE A 56 -9.92 -5.73 1.33
CA ILE A 56 -10.54 -7.03 1.62
C ILE A 56 -12.04 -6.99 1.35
N ALA A 57 -12.75 -5.96 1.80
CA ALA A 57 -14.18 -5.80 1.55
C ALA A 57 -14.52 -5.78 0.06
N ARG A 58 -13.66 -5.14 -0.77
CA ARG A 58 -13.91 -5.00 -2.21
C ARG A 58 -13.51 -6.23 -3.02
N PHE A 59 -12.42 -6.89 -2.67
CA PHE A 59 -11.84 -7.94 -3.51
C PHE A 59 -11.78 -9.31 -2.82
N GLY A 60 -12.07 -9.40 -1.53
CA GLY A 60 -11.94 -10.62 -0.72
C GLY A 60 -12.73 -11.81 -1.26
N GLY A 61 -13.91 -11.59 -1.84
CA GLY A 61 -14.73 -12.64 -2.44
C GLY A 61 -14.06 -13.45 -3.58
N LYS A 62 -12.88 -13.01 -4.05
CA LYS A 62 -12.08 -13.75 -5.05
C LYS A 62 -11.15 -14.79 -4.43
N PHE A 63 -11.04 -14.86 -3.10
CA PHE A 63 -10.06 -15.66 -2.39
C PHE A 63 -10.73 -16.66 -1.45
N ALA A 64 -10.20 -17.87 -1.40
CA ALA A 64 -10.66 -18.93 -0.50
C ALA A 64 -10.12 -18.74 0.93
N ARG A 65 -8.97 -18.06 1.08
CA ARG A 65 -8.37 -17.71 2.37
C ARG A 65 -7.83 -16.31 2.30
N ILE A 66 -8.02 -15.56 3.38
CA ILE A 66 -7.56 -14.18 3.49
C ILE A 66 -6.84 -13.99 4.82
N HIS A 67 -5.63 -13.42 4.76
CA HIS A 67 -4.90 -12.95 5.92
C HIS A 67 -4.89 -11.42 5.89
N GLY A 68 -5.47 -10.78 6.92
CA GLY A 68 -5.44 -9.33 7.14
C GLY A 68 -4.46 -9.01 8.25
N VAL A 69 -3.39 -8.29 7.93
CA VAL A 69 -2.33 -7.91 8.89
C VAL A 69 -2.42 -6.42 9.19
N GLU A 70 -2.63 -6.07 10.44
CA GLU A 70 -2.61 -4.69 10.92
C GLU A 70 -2.05 -4.65 12.35
N PHE A 71 -1.20 -3.66 12.65
CA PHE A 71 -0.54 -3.61 13.95
C PHE A 71 -1.32 -2.82 15.01
N ALA A 72 -2.29 -2.00 14.61
CA ALA A 72 -3.12 -1.19 15.49
C ALA A 72 -4.43 -1.94 15.85
N PRO A 73 -4.63 -2.34 17.13
CA PRO A 73 -5.78 -3.16 17.52
C PRO A 73 -7.14 -2.52 17.23
N ARG A 74 -7.27 -1.21 17.37
CA ARG A 74 -8.53 -0.49 17.10
C ARG A 74 -8.86 -0.45 15.62
N ILE A 75 -7.85 -0.32 14.76
CA ILE A 75 -8.03 -0.33 13.30
C ILE A 75 -8.46 -1.72 12.84
N ILE A 76 -7.78 -2.78 13.31
CA ILE A 76 -8.15 -4.15 12.92
C ILE A 76 -9.53 -4.56 13.44
N ALA A 77 -9.97 -4.02 14.57
CA ALA A 77 -11.34 -4.23 15.05
C ALA A 77 -12.39 -3.66 14.09
N ARG A 78 -12.13 -2.50 13.48
CA ARG A 78 -12.98 -1.93 12.42
C ARG A 78 -12.94 -2.75 11.14
N ALA A 79 -11.77 -3.26 10.76
CA ALA A 79 -11.65 -4.16 9.60
C ALA A 79 -12.48 -5.43 9.80
N ARG A 80 -12.43 -6.03 11.00
CA ARG A 80 -13.24 -7.19 11.36
C ARG A 80 -14.74 -6.88 11.32
N ALA A 81 -15.16 -5.74 11.86
CA ALA A 81 -16.56 -5.32 11.82
C ALA A 81 -17.06 -5.12 10.36
N ARG A 82 -16.17 -4.68 9.45
CA ARG A 82 -16.49 -4.45 8.03
C ARG A 82 -16.55 -5.75 7.22
N CYS A 83 -15.58 -6.65 7.41
CA CYS A 83 -15.35 -7.80 6.53
C CYS A 83 -15.80 -9.14 7.15
N GLY A 84 -16.17 -9.16 8.45
CA GLY A 84 -16.59 -10.36 9.17
C GLY A 84 -15.43 -11.27 9.60
N ASP A 85 -15.80 -12.45 10.11
CA ASP A 85 -14.88 -13.43 10.70
C ASP A 85 -14.27 -14.42 9.68
N GLY A 86 -14.63 -14.32 8.41
CA GLY A 86 -14.05 -15.14 7.33
C GLY A 86 -12.60 -14.81 6.96
N VAL A 87 -11.97 -13.88 7.68
CA VAL A 87 -10.60 -13.42 7.49
C VAL A 87 -9.76 -13.83 8.69
N ASP A 88 -8.56 -14.35 8.44
CA ASP A 88 -7.55 -14.58 9.48
C ASP A 88 -6.88 -13.24 9.84
N TRP A 89 -7.38 -12.62 10.91
CA TRP A 89 -6.95 -11.31 11.38
C TRP A 89 -5.72 -11.42 12.27
N LEU A 90 -4.61 -10.84 11.85
CA LEU A 90 -3.32 -10.86 12.54
C LEU A 90 -2.95 -9.46 13.06
N THR A 91 -3.12 -9.25 14.37
CA THR A 91 -2.73 -7.99 15.04
C THR A 91 -1.23 -7.99 15.33
N MET A 92 -0.42 -7.64 14.32
CA MET A 92 1.05 -7.65 14.42
C MET A 92 1.72 -6.73 13.39
N ASP A 93 3.00 -6.42 13.65
CA ASP A 93 3.85 -5.75 12.63
C ASP A 93 4.10 -6.67 11.42
N ILE A 94 4.14 -6.09 10.22
CA ILE A 94 4.40 -6.79 8.96
C ILE A 94 5.66 -7.68 9.00
N PRO A 95 6.81 -7.26 9.56
CA PRO A 95 7.99 -8.13 9.65
C PRO A 95 7.77 -9.46 10.39
N ARG A 96 6.74 -9.55 11.23
CA ARG A 96 6.36 -10.77 11.96
C ARG A 96 5.38 -11.64 11.18
N ALA A 97 4.69 -11.08 10.18
CA ALA A 97 3.65 -11.79 9.43
C ALA A 97 4.22 -12.96 8.62
N ALA A 98 5.47 -12.86 8.16
CA ALA A 98 6.14 -13.89 7.38
C ALA A 98 6.13 -15.27 8.08
N GLY A 99 6.46 -15.30 9.38
CA GLY A 99 6.49 -16.54 10.18
C GLY A 99 5.09 -17.11 10.49
N ARG A 100 4.03 -16.31 10.35
CA ARG A 100 2.65 -16.75 10.60
C ARG A 100 1.93 -17.20 9.32
N ILE A 101 2.17 -16.53 8.21
CA ILE A 101 1.48 -16.77 6.94
C ILE A 101 2.25 -17.78 6.08
N GLY A 102 3.59 -17.75 6.15
CA GLY A 102 4.46 -18.52 5.26
C GLY A 102 4.34 -18.08 3.80
N ALA A 103 5.02 -18.76 2.91
CA ALA A 103 5.02 -18.49 1.47
C ALA A 103 3.77 -19.04 0.77
N SER A 104 2.58 -18.56 1.14
CA SER A 104 1.31 -19.13 0.71
C SER A 104 0.45 -18.22 -0.18
N ALA A 105 0.66 -16.90 -0.14
CA ALA A 105 -0.22 -15.95 -0.82
C ALA A 105 -0.07 -15.98 -2.34
N HIS A 106 -1.18 -16.14 -3.05
CA HIS A 106 -1.26 -15.98 -4.50
C HIS A 106 -1.22 -14.50 -4.90
N LEU A 107 -1.80 -13.63 -4.05
CA LEU A 107 -1.67 -12.19 -4.11
C LEU A 107 -1.31 -11.67 -2.73
N THR A 108 -0.19 -10.96 -2.65
CA THR A 108 0.16 -10.15 -1.48
C THR A 108 -0.07 -8.69 -1.82
N VAL A 109 -0.80 -7.99 -0.97
CA VAL A 109 -1.13 -6.58 -1.15
C VAL A 109 -0.46 -5.75 -0.06
N CYS A 110 0.04 -4.58 -0.39
CA CYS A 110 0.57 -3.61 0.56
C CYS A 110 0.40 -2.19 -0.02
N MET A 111 -0.50 -1.41 0.56
CA MET A 111 -0.91 -0.12 -0.02
C MET A 111 -0.64 1.03 0.95
N ASN A 112 0.30 1.92 0.59
CA ASN A 112 0.71 3.10 1.36
C ASN A 112 1.18 2.80 2.80
N VAL A 113 1.78 1.63 3.01
CA VAL A 113 2.21 1.15 4.34
C VAL A 113 3.73 1.15 4.49
N ILE A 114 4.50 0.79 3.45
CA ILE A 114 5.97 0.72 3.53
C ILE A 114 6.57 2.12 3.30
N THR A 115 6.16 3.06 4.13
CA THR A 115 6.55 4.49 4.05
C THR A 115 7.40 4.94 5.24
N GLN A 116 7.78 4.04 6.13
CA GLN A 116 8.54 4.36 7.34
C GLN A 116 9.84 5.11 7.01
N SER A 117 10.22 6.13 7.79
CA SER A 117 11.48 6.87 7.60
C SER A 117 12.72 6.00 7.84
N GLY A 118 12.64 5.01 8.72
CA GLY A 118 13.75 4.10 9.05
C GLY A 118 13.99 3.04 7.96
N ALA A 119 15.14 3.09 7.28
CA ALA A 119 15.49 2.19 6.18
C ALA A 119 15.47 0.71 6.56
N ALA A 120 16.06 0.35 7.72
CA ALA A 120 16.07 -1.03 8.19
C ALA A 120 14.67 -1.61 8.46
N LYS A 121 13.74 -0.79 8.95
CA LYS A 121 12.35 -1.22 9.14
C LYS A 121 11.67 -1.45 7.80
N ARG A 122 11.85 -0.55 6.83
CA ARG A 122 11.32 -0.72 5.47
C ARG A 122 11.87 -1.99 4.80
N ALA A 123 13.18 -2.24 4.89
CA ALA A 123 13.79 -3.44 4.33
C ALA A 123 13.12 -4.72 4.85
N ARG A 124 12.94 -4.84 6.18
CA ARG A 124 12.24 -6.00 6.78
C ARG A 124 10.78 -6.12 6.33
N MET A 125 10.10 -5.01 6.08
CA MET A 125 8.71 -5.05 5.56
C MET A 125 8.67 -5.57 4.12
N TRP A 126 9.61 -5.14 3.27
CA TRP A 126 9.77 -5.62 1.91
C TRP A 126 10.15 -7.11 1.86
N GLU A 127 11.07 -7.54 2.71
CA GLU A 127 11.45 -8.95 2.87
C GLU A 127 10.25 -9.80 3.30
N SER A 128 9.44 -9.32 4.25
CA SER A 128 8.23 -10.00 4.68
C SER A 128 7.21 -10.15 3.56
N LEU A 129 6.97 -9.09 2.77
CA LEU A 129 6.12 -9.13 1.59
C LEU A 129 6.62 -10.19 0.59
N ALA A 130 7.93 -10.22 0.35
CA ALA A 130 8.53 -11.20 -0.54
C ALA A 130 8.37 -12.62 0.01
N HIS A 131 8.58 -12.83 1.30
CA HIS A 131 8.45 -14.15 1.93
C HIS A 131 7.00 -14.67 1.88
N VAL A 132 6.03 -13.84 2.21
CA VAL A 132 4.60 -14.20 2.25
C VAL A 132 4.07 -14.55 0.85
N THR A 133 4.56 -13.89 -0.19
CA THR A 133 4.19 -14.19 -1.57
C THR A 133 4.78 -15.55 -1.98
N ARG A 134 3.93 -16.49 -2.41
CA ARG A 134 4.37 -17.79 -2.89
C ARG A 134 5.18 -17.68 -4.20
N SER A 135 5.94 -18.71 -4.55
CA SER A 135 6.54 -18.81 -5.90
C SER A 135 5.47 -18.71 -6.97
N HIS A 136 5.74 -17.93 -8.01
CA HIS A 136 4.82 -17.57 -9.08
C HIS A 136 3.57 -16.78 -8.66
N GLY A 137 3.45 -16.39 -7.38
CA GLY A 137 2.44 -15.46 -6.88
C GLY A 137 2.75 -14.01 -7.28
N PHE A 138 1.84 -13.12 -6.94
CA PHE A 138 1.95 -11.69 -7.25
C PHE A 138 2.02 -10.84 -6.00
N ALA A 139 2.79 -9.77 -6.06
CA ALA A 139 2.73 -8.66 -5.12
C ALA A 139 2.12 -7.44 -5.82
N LEU A 140 1.09 -6.86 -5.21
CA LEU A 140 0.47 -5.60 -5.62
C LEU A 140 0.78 -4.55 -4.56
N VAL A 141 1.57 -3.55 -4.92
CA VAL A 141 2.02 -2.54 -3.99
C VAL A 141 1.62 -1.16 -4.48
N VAL A 142 1.20 -0.31 -3.56
CA VAL A 142 1.09 1.13 -3.79
C VAL A 142 2.00 1.85 -2.82
N VAL A 143 2.75 2.82 -3.33
CA VAL A 143 3.68 3.64 -2.55
C VAL A 143 3.67 5.08 -3.04
N PRO A 144 3.91 6.08 -2.17
CA PRO A 144 4.02 7.47 -2.57
C PRO A 144 5.11 7.67 -3.62
N SER A 145 4.79 8.47 -4.65
CA SER A 145 5.70 8.77 -5.77
C SER A 145 6.55 9.99 -5.49
N MET A 146 7.89 9.84 -5.61
CA MET A 146 8.82 10.99 -5.51
C MET A 146 8.70 11.92 -6.72
N GLU A 147 8.35 11.39 -7.89
CA GLU A 147 8.12 12.20 -9.10
C GLU A 147 6.84 13.05 -8.96
N SER A 148 5.78 12.47 -8.37
CA SER A 148 4.56 13.22 -8.03
C SER A 148 4.84 14.29 -6.99
N GLU A 149 5.61 13.98 -5.96
CA GLU A 149 5.95 14.91 -4.89
C GLU A 149 6.71 16.13 -5.40
N ARG A 150 7.68 15.93 -6.31
CA ARG A 150 8.36 17.06 -6.96
C ARG A 150 7.38 17.97 -7.69
N MET A 151 6.41 17.41 -8.41
CA MET A 151 5.35 18.18 -9.08
C MET A 151 4.47 18.94 -8.07
N VAL A 152 4.17 18.35 -6.91
CA VAL A 152 3.40 18.99 -5.84
C VAL A 152 4.16 20.18 -5.26
N ILE A 153 5.45 20.03 -4.99
CA ILE A 153 6.32 21.11 -4.50
C ILE A 153 6.41 22.26 -5.53
N GLU A 154 6.60 21.94 -6.81
CA GLU A 154 6.61 22.91 -7.91
C GLU A 154 5.27 23.65 -8.04
N ALA A 155 4.17 23.01 -7.69
CA ALA A 155 2.83 23.59 -7.69
C ALA A 155 2.51 24.43 -6.45
N GLY A 156 3.46 24.62 -5.53
CA GLY A 156 3.33 25.41 -4.31
C GLY A 156 3.04 24.60 -3.04
N GLY A 157 3.32 23.30 -3.05
CA GLY A 157 3.31 22.48 -1.84
C GLY A 157 4.44 22.89 -0.87
N GLU A 158 4.15 22.83 0.43
CA GLU A 158 5.07 23.26 1.49
C GLU A 158 5.94 22.14 2.07
N GLN A 159 5.92 20.96 1.43
CA GLN A 159 6.63 19.77 1.90
C GLN A 159 8.15 19.96 1.82
N ARG A 160 8.85 19.42 2.79
CA ARG A 160 10.31 19.34 2.82
C ARG A 160 10.77 17.94 2.45
N TRP A 161 11.82 17.83 1.66
CA TRP A 161 12.39 16.55 1.29
C TRP A 161 13.88 16.46 1.56
N ARG A 162 14.39 15.23 1.72
CA ARG A 162 15.81 14.91 1.91
C ARG A 162 16.25 13.85 0.93
N LYS A 163 17.58 13.74 0.75
CA LYS A 163 18.19 12.65 -0.04
C LYS A 163 17.63 11.28 0.37
N GLY A 164 17.42 10.42 -0.61
CA GLY A 164 16.84 9.10 -0.40
C GLY A 164 15.30 9.07 -0.42
N GLY A 165 14.67 10.13 -0.91
CA GLY A 165 13.21 10.19 -1.09
C GLY A 165 12.44 10.29 0.22
N LEU A 166 13.04 10.85 1.28
CA LEU A 166 12.31 11.16 2.51
C LEU A 166 11.64 12.52 2.38
N VAL A 167 10.33 12.55 2.54
CA VAL A 167 9.48 13.73 2.50
C VAL A 167 8.86 13.93 3.88
N GLU A 168 8.83 15.17 4.35
CA GLU A 168 8.17 15.55 5.58
C GLU A 168 6.86 16.25 5.30
N ARG A 169 5.81 15.77 5.95
CA ARG A 169 4.50 16.41 5.99
C ARG A 169 4.01 16.39 7.44
N ASP A 170 3.59 17.54 7.96
CA ASP A 170 3.07 17.69 9.32
C ASP A 170 3.98 17.08 10.41
N GLY A 171 5.29 17.28 10.28
CA GLY A 171 6.29 16.74 11.21
C GLY A 171 6.59 15.25 11.04
N ILE A 172 5.96 14.57 10.07
CA ILE A 172 6.13 13.14 9.83
C ILE A 172 6.95 12.90 8.58
N TRP A 173 8.11 12.25 8.75
CA TRP A 173 8.95 11.83 7.62
C TRP A 173 8.47 10.51 7.05
N GLN A 174 8.19 10.50 5.74
CA GLN A 174 7.77 9.33 4.98
C GLN A 174 8.68 9.09 3.79
N LYS A 175 8.87 7.83 3.41
CA LYS A 175 9.59 7.43 2.20
C LYS A 175 8.66 7.52 0.99
N HIS A 176 9.05 8.34 0.02
CA HIS A 176 8.52 8.36 -1.34
C HIS A 176 9.50 7.64 -2.26
N TYR A 177 9.00 6.92 -3.24
CA TYR A 177 9.79 6.06 -4.11
C TYR A 177 9.85 6.61 -5.52
N GLU A 178 11.04 6.58 -6.13
CA GLU A 178 11.16 6.74 -7.57
C GLU A 178 10.74 5.44 -8.26
N ARG A 179 10.18 5.54 -9.46
CA ARG A 179 9.76 4.37 -10.24
C ARG A 179 10.91 3.36 -10.41
N ARG A 180 12.09 3.85 -10.80
CA ARG A 180 13.26 3.00 -11.00
C ARG A 180 13.70 2.30 -9.73
N GLU A 181 13.75 3.02 -8.60
CA GLU A 181 14.05 2.46 -7.28
C GLU A 181 13.09 1.32 -6.92
N LEU A 182 11.79 1.50 -7.18
CA LEU A 182 10.78 0.47 -6.91
C LEU A 182 10.99 -0.78 -7.78
N GLU A 183 11.32 -0.62 -9.06
CA GLU A 183 11.60 -1.72 -9.99
C GLU A 183 12.87 -2.50 -9.58
N GLU A 184 13.94 -1.80 -9.20
CA GLU A 184 15.20 -2.37 -8.71
C GLU A 184 14.98 -3.13 -7.38
N LEU A 185 14.18 -2.57 -6.48
CA LEU A 185 13.83 -3.21 -5.20
C LEU A 185 13.05 -4.51 -5.42
N PHE A 186 12.06 -4.53 -6.29
CA PHE A 186 11.36 -5.78 -6.65
C PHE A 186 12.32 -6.82 -7.25
N ALA A 187 13.23 -6.40 -8.12
CA ALA A 187 14.20 -7.30 -8.73
C ALA A 187 15.12 -7.94 -7.68
N SER A 188 15.62 -7.15 -6.71
CA SER A 188 16.47 -7.63 -5.61
C SER A 188 15.78 -8.64 -4.69
N LEU A 189 14.44 -8.57 -4.59
CA LEU A 189 13.60 -9.48 -3.82
C LEU A 189 13.10 -10.71 -4.60
N GLY A 190 13.62 -10.93 -5.81
CA GLY A 190 13.27 -12.09 -6.63
C GLY A 190 11.95 -11.94 -7.40
N PHE A 191 11.46 -10.72 -7.61
CA PHE A 191 10.29 -10.46 -8.45
C PHE A 191 10.68 -9.92 -9.82
N ARG A 192 9.75 -10.07 -10.76
CA ARG A 192 9.73 -9.35 -12.02
C ARG A 192 8.50 -8.45 -12.05
N VAL A 193 8.68 -7.13 -12.15
CA VAL A 193 7.58 -6.19 -12.33
C VAL A 193 6.89 -6.49 -13.67
N THR A 194 5.58 -6.73 -13.63
CA THR A 194 4.76 -7.01 -14.81
C THR A 194 4.01 -5.79 -15.30
N ARG A 195 3.69 -4.88 -14.38
CA ARG A 195 3.02 -3.62 -14.68
C ARG A 195 3.34 -2.57 -13.63
N THR A 196 3.59 -1.34 -14.05
CA THR A 196 3.63 -0.14 -13.21
C THR A 196 2.62 0.86 -13.75
N GLY A 197 1.98 1.61 -12.88
CA GLY A 197 1.01 2.65 -13.22
C GLY A 197 0.96 3.74 -12.16
N ARG A 198 0.06 4.70 -12.38
CA ARG A 198 -0.19 5.81 -11.48
C ARG A 198 -1.58 5.67 -10.88
N ALA A 199 -1.68 5.68 -9.54
CA ALA A 199 -2.92 5.80 -8.80
C ALA A 199 -3.11 7.27 -8.46
N HIS A 200 -3.91 7.96 -9.26
CA HIS A 200 -4.13 9.41 -9.10
C HIS A 200 -5.07 9.71 -7.94
N TYR A 201 -4.87 10.85 -7.31
CA TYR A 201 -5.72 11.39 -6.27
C TYR A 201 -5.90 12.92 -6.42
N PRO A 202 -6.92 13.53 -5.79
CA PRO A 202 -7.18 14.96 -5.93
C PRO A 202 -6.07 15.85 -5.35
N TRP A 203 -5.87 17.02 -5.93
CA TRP A 203 -4.95 18.04 -5.40
C TRP A 203 -5.29 18.47 -3.97
N SER A 204 -6.55 18.37 -3.56
CA SER A 204 -6.99 18.70 -2.20
C SER A 204 -6.34 17.84 -1.12
N VAL A 205 -5.92 16.61 -1.43
CA VAL A 205 -5.12 15.76 -0.53
C VAL A 205 -3.76 16.40 -0.21
N GLU A 206 -3.24 17.21 -1.15
CA GLU A 206 -2.01 17.97 -0.99
C GLU A 206 -2.21 19.37 -0.38
N GLY A 207 -3.43 19.68 0.09
CA GLY A 207 -3.77 21.03 0.57
C GLY A 207 -3.86 22.08 -0.55
N LEU A 208 -3.84 21.66 -1.81
CA LEU A 208 -3.80 22.53 -2.96
C LEU A 208 -5.12 22.53 -3.72
N ARG A 209 -5.54 23.71 -4.23
CA ARG A 209 -6.77 23.83 -5.04
C ARG A 209 -6.57 23.20 -6.42
N GLU A 210 -7.58 22.50 -6.90
CA GLU A 210 -7.64 22.02 -8.28
C GLU A 210 -7.83 23.22 -9.23
N THR A 211 -6.83 23.53 -10.05
CA THR A 211 -6.89 24.62 -11.03
C THR A 211 -6.65 24.08 -12.44
N LYS A 212 -7.33 24.67 -13.45
CA LYS A 212 -7.13 24.34 -14.86
C LYS A 212 -5.67 24.57 -15.36
N ALA A 213 -4.88 25.34 -14.61
CA ALA A 213 -3.52 25.73 -14.99
C ALA A 213 -2.44 24.72 -14.57
N ARG A 214 -2.76 23.64 -13.82
CA ARG A 214 -1.78 22.64 -13.38
C ARG A 214 -1.51 21.64 -14.50
N ARG A 215 -0.56 21.96 -15.35
CA ARG A 215 -0.21 21.24 -16.59
C ARG A 215 0.32 19.82 -16.39
N GLY A 216 0.66 19.42 -15.17
CA GLY A 216 1.24 18.11 -14.86
C GLY A 216 0.24 16.97 -14.64
N GLY A 217 -1.05 17.26 -14.64
CA GLY A 217 -2.08 16.31 -14.23
C GLY A 217 -2.28 16.29 -12.71
N ARG A 218 -2.95 15.25 -12.19
CA ARG A 218 -3.20 15.05 -10.75
C ARG A 218 -2.00 14.41 -10.07
N PRO A 219 -1.79 14.63 -8.76
CA PRO A 219 -0.84 13.86 -7.96
C PRO A 219 -1.14 12.36 -8.04
N TRP A 220 -0.12 11.54 -7.82
CA TRP A 220 -0.28 10.08 -7.89
C TRP A 220 0.69 9.34 -6.97
N ASP A 221 0.26 8.16 -6.57
CA ASP A 221 1.12 7.12 -6.02
C ASP A 221 1.54 6.13 -7.11
N TRP A 222 2.70 5.52 -6.98
CA TRP A 222 3.06 4.39 -7.82
C TRP A 222 2.27 3.15 -7.42
N ILE A 223 1.60 2.53 -8.39
CA ILE A 223 1.03 1.20 -8.25
C ILE A 223 1.85 0.22 -9.10
N ALA A 224 2.31 -0.86 -8.49
CA ALA A 224 3.13 -1.85 -9.16
C ALA A 224 2.61 -3.26 -8.90
N LEU A 225 2.48 -4.05 -9.97
CA LEU A 225 2.22 -5.48 -9.91
C LEU A 225 3.50 -6.21 -10.32
N ALA A 226 3.98 -7.08 -9.43
CA ALA A 226 5.20 -7.85 -9.65
C ALA A 226 4.93 -9.34 -9.40
N ARG A 227 5.46 -10.21 -10.28
CA ARG A 227 5.37 -11.67 -10.15
C ARG A 227 6.64 -12.21 -9.54
N LYS A 228 6.51 -13.04 -8.51
CA LYS A 228 7.64 -13.75 -7.91
C LYS A 228 8.16 -14.82 -8.86
N LYS A 229 9.48 -14.90 -8.97
CA LYS A 229 10.18 -15.93 -9.77
C LYS A 229 10.06 -17.31 -9.17
#